data_428767c2619e3a3a8a7a9948eb0b9abf
#
_entry.id   428767c2619e3a3a8a7a9948eb0b9abf
#
_cell.length_a   1.000
_cell.length_b   1.000
_cell.length_c   1.000
_cell.angle_alpha   90.00
_cell.angle_beta   90.00
_cell.angle_gamma   90.00
#
_symmetry.space_group_name_H-M   'P 1'
#
loop_
_entity.id
_entity.type
_entity.pdbx_description
1 polymer ?
#
loop_
_entity_poly.entity_id
_entity_poly.type
_entity_poly.pdbx_seq_one_letter_code
_entity_poly.pdbx_strand_id
1 'polypeptide(L)'
;MNQGVTEFMLAMGLQDHMAGTAYLDDSIWPRYKTQYNAIPVLASGYPTDAEIMAVNADFIMANYNSAFSEKPRSATSSSGVFTNATVGPCEGVNSDFFPAGSNATMSYGRCRPQLHAAGIGTWLERTYCEDNDLRPTVATEQTVYDAVTQLGDIFNVPEVATQLNAEIVLDFQIAEAVVQSSGHALTAILLDGVGCGGDPDKLFVGAGAGSVNLILTAAGMTNLFADLEGSYDCVNASTIIDANPDVLVIVEASWDSALNKIDYMHNSSAWCAAPFVQRADYIKIPFSASALGPRNGAAALDLVSAAVHVTTGATTMNFQSGVEFFDPTVLVDRTANLLCPLALTDMSYSGVASSPPPVESGDNDDMPGWGVAVIVVVAVLFLAVLAFAIAMYLAEKRGAPIFVSLQDVQVANKAPQA
;
A
#
# COMPACT_ATOMS: atom_id res chain seq x y z
N MET A 1 2.06 -1.54 15.90
CA MET A 1 1.48 -0.31 16.47
C MET A 1 0.74 0.53 15.43
N ASN A 2 0.73 0.13 14.17
CA ASN A 2 -0.05 0.77 13.10
C ASN A 2 -0.47 -0.25 12.05
N GLN A 3 -1.28 0.15 11.07
CA GLN A 3 -1.91 -0.75 10.12
C GLN A 3 -0.92 -1.55 9.27
N GLY A 4 0.13 -0.92 8.74
CA GLY A 4 1.06 -1.60 7.85
C GLY A 4 1.70 -2.84 8.49
N VAL A 5 2.19 -2.74 9.75
CA VAL A 5 2.73 -3.92 10.46
C VAL A 5 1.65 -4.92 10.82
N THR A 6 0.42 -4.46 11.08
CA THR A 6 -0.73 -5.35 11.29
C THR A 6 -0.98 -6.20 10.05
N GLU A 7 -0.96 -5.59 8.86
CA GLU A 7 -1.15 -6.31 7.60
C GLU A 7 0.02 -7.26 7.28
N PHE A 8 1.27 -6.93 7.64
CA PHE A 8 2.38 -7.89 7.55
C PHE A 8 2.12 -9.15 8.39
N MET A 9 1.71 -8.97 9.65
CA MET A 9 1.40 -10.10 10.54
C MET A 9 0.25 -10.96 9.99
N LEU A 10 -0.82 -10.32 9.51
CA LEU A 10 -1.97 -10.99 8.92
C LEU A 10 -1.61 -11.74 7.62
N ALA A 11 -0.78 -11.12 6.76
CA ALA A 11 -0.33 -11.72 5.52
C ALA A 11 0.53 -12.97 5.75
N MET A 12 1.25 -13.03 6.87
CA MET A 12 2.03 -14.20 7.28
C MET A 12 1.23 -15.21 8.14
N GLY A 13 -0.08 -14.99 8.36
CA GLY A 13 -0.91 -15.88 9.17
C GLY A 13 -0.57 -15.87 10.67
N LEU A 14 0.03 -14.77 11.15
CA LEU A 14 0.53 -14.63 12.52
C LEU A 14 -0.45 -13.94 13.47
N GLN A 15 -1.75 -13.88 13.15
CA GLN A 15 -2.77 -13.24 13.98
C GLN A 15 -2.83 -13.80 15.41
N ASP A 16 -2.56 -15.08 15.59
CA ASP A 16 -2.59 -15.74 16.91
C ASP A 16 -1.38 -15.36 17.79
N HIS A 17 -0.36 -14.74 17.21
CA HIS A 17 0.80 -14.19 17.92
C HIS A 17 0.63 -12.71 18.27
N MET A 18 -0.48 -12.09 17.90
CA MET A 18 -0.74 -10.68 18.14
C MET A 18 -1.48 -10.48 19.46
N ALA A 19 -0.82 -9.89 20.45
CA ALA A 19 -1.46 -9.47 21.69
C ALA A 19 -2.45 -8.31 21.46
N GLY A 20 -2.28 -7.55 20.39
CA GLY A 20 -3.17 -6.48 19.97
C GLY A 20 -2.63 -5.69 18.81
N THR A 21 -3.45 -4.79 18.30
CA THR A 21 -3.14 -3.83 17.25
C THR A 21 -3.64 -2.44 17.61
N ALA A 22 -3.22 -1.41 16.88
CA ALA A 22 -3.67 -0.04 17.08
C ALA A 22 -3.53 0.77 15.80
N TYR A 23 -4.06 1.97 15.78
CA TYR A 23 -3.91 2.99 14.76
C TYR A 23 -4.11 2.45 13.33
N LEU A 24 -5.36 2.23 12.98
CA LEU A 24 -5.72 1.99 11.59
C LEU A 24 -5.67 3.29 10.81
N ASP A 25 -4.88 3.28 9.76
CA ASP A 25 -4.72 4.39 8.85
C ASP A 25 -5.97 4.56 7.95
N ASP A 26 -6.56 3.40 7.59
CA ASP A 26 -7.76 3.28 6.74
C ASP A 26 -8.46 1.93 7.01
N SER A 27 -9.26 1.45 6.08
CA SER A 27 -9.85 0.11 6.16
C SER A 27 -8.80 -0.98 5.97
N ILE A 28 -8.77 -1.92 6.90
CA ILE A 28 -7.91 -3.10 6.77
C ILE A 28 -8.12 -3.78 5.41
N TRP A 29 -7.05 -4.32 4.84
CA TRP A 29 -7.13 -5.01 3.55
C TRP A 29 -8.26 -6.06 3.58
N PRO A 30 -9.26 -6.00 2.67
CA PRO A 30 -10.47 -6.81 2.76
C PRO A 30 -10.22 -8.31 2.91
N ARG A 31 -9.15 -8.84 2.29
CA ARG A 31 -8.77 -10.25 2.38
C ARG A 31 -8.41 -10.71 3.80
N TYR A 32 -8.04 -9.79 4.70
CA TYR A 32 -7.66 -10.08 6.09
C TYR A 32 -8.68 -9.61 7.13
N LYS A 33 -9.82 -9.08 6.71
CA LYS A 33 -10.81 -8.49 7.62
C LYS A 33 -11.30 -9.47 8.70
N THR A 34 -11.46 -10.74 8.34
CA THR A 34 -11.93 -11.76 9.29
C THR A 34 -10.91 -12.03 10.38
N GLN A 35 -9.63 -12.18 10.01
CA GLN A 35 -8.52 -12.38 10.94
C GLN A 35 -8.33 -11.15 11.83
N TYR A 36 -8.35 -9.96 11.23
CA TYR A 36 -8.23 -8.70 11.96
C TYR A 36 -9.30 -8.54 13.05
N ASN A 37 -10.55 -8.88 12.76
CA ASN A 37 -11.66 -8.73 13.70
C ASN A 37 -11.51 -9.61 14.96
N ALA A 38 -10.62 -10.60 14.95
CA ALA A 38 -10.32 -11.43 16.11
C ALA A 38 -9.21 -10.83 17.00
N ILE A 39 -8.51 -9.76 16.56
CA ILE A 39 -7.39 -9.15 17.28
C ILE A 39 -7.90 -8.00 18.13
N PRO A 40 -7.49 -7.91 19.42
CA PRO A 40 -7.80 -6.76 20.26
C PRO A 40 -7.25 -5.45 19.69
N VAL A 41 -8.09 -4.42 19.56
CA VAL A 41 -7.67 -3.07 19.21
C VAL A 41 -7.37 -2.32 20.50
N LEU A 42 -6.11 -1.96 20.72
CA LEU A 42 -5.63 -1.36 21.96
C LEU A 42 -5.95 0.14 22.04
N ALA A 43 -5.87 0.83 20.90
CA ALA A 43 -6.12 2.26 20.79
C ALA A 43 -6.50 2.64 19.35
N SER A 44 -7.21 3.76 19.20
CA SER A 44 -7.52 4.32 17.85
C SER A 44 -6.32 5.05 17.24
N GLY A 45 -5.37 5.53 18.06
CA GLY A 45 -4.08 6.07 17.63
C GLY A 45 -2.94 5.18 18.13
N TYR A 46 -1.74 5.73 18.26
CA TYR A 46 -0.64 4.98 18.89
C TYR A 46 -0.96 4.70 20.37
N PRO A 47 -0.78 3.44 20.84
CA PRO A 47 -1.11 3.08 22.21
C PRO A 47 -0.18 3.77 23.20
N THR A 48 -0.71 4.03 24.39
CA THR A 48 0.04 4.55 25.53
C THR A 48 0.97 3.47 26.09
N ASP A 49 1.99 3.89 26.86
CA ASP A 49 2.85 2.95 27.57
C ASP A 49 2.05 2.00 28.46
N ALA A 50 0.98 2.50 29.11
CA ALA A 50 0.11 1.69 29.96
C ALA A 50 -0.65 0.63 29.16
N GLU A 51 -1.17 0.96 27.98
CA GLU A 51 -1.86 0.02 27.08
C GLU A 51 -0.91 -1.05 26.55
N ILE A 52 0.32 -0.66 26.16
CA ILE A 52 1.36 -1.61 25.74
C ILE A 52 1.71 -2.57 26.88
N MET A 53 1.93 -2.04 28.08
CA MET A 53 2.30 -2.86 29.24
C MET A 53 1.17 -3.77 29.70
N ALA A 54 -0.09 -3.35 29.53
CA ALA A 54 -1.25 -4.14 29.94
C ALA A 54 -1.41 -5.44 29.16
N VAL A 55 -0.94 -5.49 27.91
CA VAL A 55 -0.99 -6.70 27.08
C VAL A 55 0.25 -7.58 27.20
N ASN A 56 1.24 -7.14 28.01
CA ASN A 56 2.47 -7.89 28.30
C ASN A 56 3.17 -8.37 27.00
N ALA A 57 3.26 -7.46 26.00
CA ALA A 57 3.94 -7.77 24.74
C ALA A 57 5.44 -7.90 24.95
N ASP A 58 6.07 -8.88 24.30
CA ASP A 58 7.52 -9.11 24.27
C ASP A 58 8.17 -8.53 23.03
N PHE A 59 7.35 -8.12 22.02
CA PHE A 59 7.81 -7.53 20.78
C PHE A 59 6.84 -6.47 20.26
N ILE A 60 7.37 -5.35 19.75
CA ILE A 60 6.58 -4.22 19.23
C ILE A 60 7.05 -3.85 17.83
N MET A 61 6.11 -3.70 16.91
CA MET A 61 6.38 -3.39 15.52
C MET A 61 5.74 -2.08 15.09
N ALA A 62 6.42 -1.35 14.19
CA ALA A 62 5.87 -0.18 13.52
C ALA A 62 6.46 0.01 12.12
N ASN A 63 5.68 0.60 11.20
CA ASN A 63 6.19 1.06 9.90
C ASN A 63 6.87 2.43 10.02
N TYR A 64 6.39 3.30 10.93
CA TYR A 64 6.85 4.68 11.02
C TYR A 64 7.58 4.94 12.33
N ASN A 65 8.63 5.75 12.28
CA ASN A 65 9.37 6.22 13.45
C ASN A 65 8.48 7.01 14.44
N SER A 66 7.42 7.67 13.94
CA SER A 66 6.45 8.36 14.80
C SER A 66 5.74 7.46 15.82
N ALA A 67 5.74 6.14 15.62
CA ALA A 67 5.21 5.16 16.55
C ALA A 67 6.13 4.94 17.77
N PHE A 68 7.44 5.20 17.61
CA PHE A 68 8.44 5.11 18.66
C PHE A 68 8.87 6.50 19.09
N SER A 69 8.71 6.82 20.38
CA SER A 69 9.28 8.04 20.94
C SER A 69 10.74 7.79 21.26
N GLU A 70 11.64 8.53 20.68
CA GLU A 70 13.06 8.50 20.99
C GLU A 70 13.43 9.45 22.15
N LYS A 71 12.58 10.46 22.42
CA LYS A 71 12.68 11.31 23.62
C LYS A 71 11.52 11.05 24.58
N PRO A 72 11.80 10.84 25.87
CA PRO A 72 10.73 10.85 26.86
C PRO A 72 10.05 12.22 26.85
N ARG A 73 8.73 12.24 26.67
CA ARG A 73 7.96 13.47 26.83
C ARG A 73 8.04 13.93 28.28
N SER A 74 8.49 15.16 28.51
CA SER A 74 8.24 15.82 29.79
C SER A 74 6.73 16.03 29.91
N ALA A 75 6.12 15.47 30.94
CA ALA A 75 4.71 15.61 31.26
C ALA A 75 4.25 17.07 31.52
N THR A 76 5.16 18.03 31.46
CA THR A 76 4.94 19.42 31.85
C THR A 76 5.08 20.44 30.75
N SER A 77 5.35 20.03 29.49
CA SER A 77 5.46 20.98 28.39
C SER A 77 4.09 21.26 27.77
N SER A 78 3.47 22.35 28.17
CA SER A 78 2.28 22.92 27.51
C SER A 78 2.56 23.50 26.12
N SER A 79 3.82 23.50 25.67
CA SER A 79 4.26 24.13 24.42
C SER A 79 4.58 23.13 23.29
N GLY A 80 4.40 21.83 23.50
CA GLY A 80 4.75 20.81 22.48
C GLY A 80 6.27 20.66 22.25
N VAL A 81 7.10 21.43 22.93
CA VAL A 81 8.57 21.35 22.84
C VAL A 81 9.05 20.27 23.79
N PHE A 82 9.70 19.25 23.28
CA PHE A 82 10.34 18.21 24.07
C PHE A 82 11.57 18.79 24.75
N THR A 83 11.61 18.78 26.08
CA THR A 83 12.80 19.22 26.81
C THR A 83 13.63 18.03 27.24
N ASN A 84 14.92 18.08 27.00
CA ASN A 84 15.95 17.06 27.27
C ASN A 84 16.22 16.82 28.75
N ALA A 85 15.35 17.28 29.64
CA ALA A 85 15.62 17.23 31.07
C ALA A 85 15.37 15.81 31.62
N THR A 86 16.40 15.04 31.72
CA THR A 86 16.62 13.99 32.73
C THR A 86 16.57 12.50 32.38
N VAL A 87 16.28 12.07 31.19
CA VAL A 87 16.32 10.61 30.92
C VAL A 87 16.96 10.31 29.58
N GLY A 88 18.14 9.77 29.58
CA GLY A 88 18.87 9.10 28.50
C GLY A 88 18.41 9.21 27.04
N PRO A 89 19.04 8.50 26.12
CA PRO A 89 19.13 8.81 24.69
C PRO A 89 17.87 8.49 23.86
N CYS A 90 16.70 8.92 24.30
CA CYS A 90 15.49 8.84 23.48
C CYS A 90 15.21 10.21 22.90
N GLU A 91 15.72 10.46 21.72
CA GLU A 91 15.56 11.73 21.01
C GLU A 91 14.61 11.59 19.81
N GLY A 92 13.70 12.57 19.69
CA GLY A 92 13.02 12.94 18.46
C GLY A 92 11.73 12.19 18.12
N VAL A 93 10.64 12.86 18.41
CA VAL A 93 9.46 12.75 17.54
C VAL A 93 9.72 13.67 16.37
N ASN A 94 9.51 13.21 15.15
CA ASN A 94 9.55 14.07 13.98
C ASN A 94 8.55 15.23 14.20
N SER A 95 9.06 16.45 14.45
CA SER A 95 8.26 17.63 14.71
C SER A 95 7.38 18.02 13.49
N ASP A 96 7.66 17.47 12.32
CA ASP A 96 6.96 17.78 11.07
C ASP A 96 5.55 17.20 11.03
N PHE A 97 5.30 16.11 11.77
CA PHE A 97 3.96 15.52 11.89
C PHE A 97 3.06 16.20 12.95
N PHE A 98 3.63 16.99 13.85
CA PHE A 98 2.86 17.63 14.92
C PHE A 98 3.25 19.10 15.03
N PRO A 99 2.49 19.99 14.37
CA PRO A 99 2.77 21.43 14.44
C PRO A 99 2.80 21.89 15.88
N ALA A 100 3.74 22.81 16.17
CA ALA A 100 3.86 23.47 17.46
C ALA A 100 2.50 24.10 17.82
N GLY A 101 1.88 23.63 18.91
CA GLY A 101 0.57 24.09 19.36
C GLY A 101 -0.56 23.07 19.30
N SER A 102 -0.36 21.89 18.72
CA SER A 102 -1.34 20.81 18.88
C SER A 102 -1.40 20.40 20.36
N ASN A 103 -2.55 20.60 21.01
CA ASN A 103 -2.82 20.15 22.38
C ASN A 103 -2.97 18.62 22.50
N ALA A 104 -2.48 17.87 21.54
CA ALA A 104 -2.49 16.43 21.58
C ALA A 104 -1.49 15.97 22.62
N THR A 105 -1.99 15.60 23.79
CA THR A 105 -1.35 14.64 24.68
C THR A 105 -1.27 13.30 23.96
N MET A 106 -0.54 13.24 22.87
CA MET A 106 -0.27 11.97 22.23
C MET A 106 0.81 11.28 23.04
N SER A 107 0.38 10.28 23.77
CA SER A 107 1.24 9.30 24.38
C SER A 107 1.74 8.41 23.25
N TYR A 108 2.98 8.61 22.84
CA TYR A 108 3.65 7.67 21.94
C TYR A 108 4.16 6.52 22.80
N GLY A 109 4.22 5.34 22.20
CA GLY A 109 4.82 4.19 22.83
C GLY A 109 6.21 4.53 23.42
N ARG A 110 6.69 3.70 24.32
CA ARG A 110 7.99 3.86 24.95
C ARG A 110 9.10 3.99 23.93
N CYS A 111 10.13 4.76 24.29
CA CYS A 111 11.30 4.84 23.44
C CYS A 111 12.01 3.47 23.34
N ARG A 112 12.55 3.15 22.16
CA ARG A 112 13.14 1.84 21.86
C ARG A 112 14.21 1.39 22.86
N PRO A 113 15.19 2.23 23.29
CA PRO A 113 16.15 1.84 24.33
C PRO A 113 15.50 1.45 25.66
N GLN A 114 14.41 2.11 26.06
CA GLN A 114 13.69 1.74 27.30
C GLN A 114 12.94 0.42 27.15
N LEU A 115 12.32 0.18 25.99
CA LEU A 115 11.68 -1.09 25.67
C LEU A 115 12.70 -2.24 25.70
N HIS A 116 13.86 -2.05 25.06
CA HIS A 116 14.93 -3.05 25.05
C HIS A 116 15.46 -3.32 26.47
N ALA A 117 15.62 -2.29 27.30
CA ALA A 117 16.02 -2.46 28.71
C ALA A 117 14.96 -3.20 29.53
N ALA A 118 13.69 -3.14 29.15
CA ALA A 118 12.59 -3.90 29.73
C ALA A 118 12.45 -5.32 29.13
N GLY A 119 13.33 -5.73 28.21
CA GLY A 119 13.30 -7.04 27.55
C GLY A 119 12.30 -7.11 26.37
N ILE A 120 11.78 -5.98 25.91
CA ILE A 120 10.82 -5.90 24.81
C ILE A 120 11.58 -5.61 23.51
N GLY A 121 11.54 -6.53 22.55
CA GLY A 121 12.09 -6.34 21.21
C GLY A 121 11.32 -5.31 20.40
N THR A 122 11.97 -4.65 19.44
CA THR A 122 11.29 -3.71 18.56
C THR A 122 11.72 -3.89 17.10
N TRP A 123 10.77 -3.70 16.18
CA TRP A 123 11.03 -3.64 14.75
C TRP A 123 10.46 -2.35 14.18
N LEU A 124 11.28 -1.66 13.39
CA LEU A 124 10.88 -0.49 12.62
C LEU A 124 11.21 -0.76 11.15
N GLU A 125 10.27 -0.47 10.26
CA GLU A 125 10.46 -0.60 8.84
C GLU A 125 11.65 0.28 8.38
N ARG A 126 12.53 -0.29 7.51
CA ARG A 126 13.85 0.29 7.19
C ARG A 126 13.79 1.63 6.49
N THR A 127 12.75 1.92 5.69
CA THR A 127 12.61 3.21 5.00
C THR A 127 12.40 4.37 5.97
N TYR A 128 12.01 4.09 7.21
CA TYR A 128 11.87 5.05 8.30
C TYR A 128 12.97 4.95 9.36
N CYS A 129 14.06 4.23 9.05
CA CYS A 129 15.22 4.20 9.92
C CYS A 129 15.87 5.60 9.98
N GLU A 130 16.18 6.07 11.18
CA GLU A 130 16.82 7.38 11.37
C GLU A 130 18.31 7.36 10.97
N ASP A 131 18.93 6.20 11.06
CA ASP A 131 20.29 5.99 10.54
C ASP A 131 20.25 5.93 9.01
N ASN A 132 20.76 7.00 8.40
CA ASN A 132 20.79 7.11 6.94
C ASN A 132 21.65 6.03 6.26
N ASP A 133 22.64 5.46 6.97
CA ASP A 133 23.49 4.38 6.42
C ASP A 133 22.73 3.04 6.34
N LEU A 134 21.65 2.89 7.14
CA LEU A 134 20.80 1.71 7.17
C LEU A 134 19.52 1.88 6.37
N ARG A 135 19.13 3.12 6.09
CA ARG A 135 17.93 3.44 5.33
C ARG A 135 18.20 3.30 3.83
N PRO A 136 17.35 2.59 3.05
CA PRO A 136 17.47 2.59 1.60
C PRO A 136 17.24 4.00 1.05
N THR A 137 18.07 4.42 0.10
CA THR A 137 17.92 5.73 -0.57
C THR A 137 16.64 5.84 -1.37
N VAL A 138 16.20 4.73 -1.94
CA VAL A 138 14.94 4.61 -2.69
C VAL A 138 14.31 3.25 -2.36
N ALA A 139 13.02 3.23 -2.11
CA ALA A 139 12.26 1.99 -1.97
C ALA A 139 12.15 1.28 -3.31
N THR A 140 12.44 -0.01 -3.30
CA THR A 140 12.32 -0.90 -4.46
C THR A 140 11.46 -2.11 -4.09
N GLU A 141 11.08 -2.92 -5.06
CA GLU A 141 10.44 -4.20 -4.78
C GLU A 141 11.27 -5.05 -3.80
N GLN A 142 12.62 -5.05 -3.94
CA GLN A 142 13.50 -5.75 -3.03
C GLN A 142 13.37 -5.25 -1.59
N THR A 143 13.08 -3.97 -1.39
CA THR A 143 12.82 -3.42 -0.03
C THR A 143 11.60 -4.07 0.62
N VAL A 144 10.54 -4.32 -0.17
CA VAL A 144 9.35 -5.04 0.29
C VAL A 144 9.68 -6.50 0.63
N TYR A 145 10.39 -7.19 -0.27
CA TYR A 145 10.78 -8.59 -0.08
C TYR A 145 11.70 -8.79 1.13
N ASP A 146 12.63 -7.87 1.35
CA ASP A 146 13.52 -7.87 2.50
C ASP A 146 12.74 -7.72 3.81
N ALA A 147 11.74 -6.82 3.86
CA ALA A 147 10.91 -6.65 5.04
C ALA A 147 10.11 -7.92 5.37
N VAL A 148 9.49 -8.55 4.37
CA VAL A 148 8.77 -9.83 4.53
C VAL A 148 9.72 -10.92 5.00
N THR A 149 10.89 -11.06 4.37
CA THR A 149 11.90 -12.08 4.74
C THR A 149 12.39 -11.88 6.16
N GLN A 150 12.74 -10.64 6.54
CA GLN A 150 13.20 -10.30 7.89
C GLN A 150 12.15 -10.65 8.95
N LEU A 151 10.88 -10.35 8.69
CA LEU A 151 9.80 -10.71 9.61
C LEU A 151 9.59 -12.23 9.66
N GLY A 152 9.69 -12.92 8.52
CA GLY A 152 9.65 -14.37 8.47
C GLY A 152 10.73 -15.03 9.34
N ASP A 153 11.94 -14.48 9.33
CA ASP A 153 13.04 -14.95 10.17
C ASP A 153 12.81 -14.66 11.66
N ILE A 154 12.34 -13.44 11.99
CA ILE A 154 12.04 -13.03 13.37
C ILE A 154 10.98 -13.94 14.00
N PHE A 155 9.92 -14.26 13.26
CA PHE A 155 8.81 -15.10 13.76
C PHE A 155 9.00 -16.60 13.46
N ASN A 156 10.15 -16.99 12.90
CA ASN A 156 10.48 -18.38 12.55
C ASN A 156 9.46 -19.03 11.60
N VAL A 157 9.03 -18.28 10.58
CA VAL A 157 8.11 -18.73 9.52
C VAL A 157 8.67 -18.43 8.12
N PRO A 158 9.93 -18.82 7.81
CA PRO A 158 10.59 -18.44 6.57
C PRO A 158 9.91 -19.00 5.30
N GLU A 159 9.23 -20.15 5.40
CA GLU A 159 8.50 -20.73 4.28
C GLU A 159 7.27 -19.88 3.93
N VAL A 160 6.55 -19.35 4.94
CA VAL A 160 5.40 -18.46 4.73
C VAL A 160 5.87 -17.14 4.13
N ALA A 161 6.97 -16.58 4.63
CA ALA A 161 7.57 -15.36 4.07
C ALA A 161 8.00 -15.57 2.60
N THR A 162 8.57 -16.73 2.27
CA THR A 162 8.93 -17.08 0.89
C THR A 162 7.70 -17.14 -0.01
N GLN A 163 6.60 -17.74 0.46
CA GLN A 163 5.36 -17.80 -0.30
C GLN A 163 4.74 -16.41 -0.48
N LEU A 164 4.70 -15.58 0.56
CA LEU A 164 4.20 -14.21 0.47
C LEU A 164 5.04 -13.37 -0.51
N ASN A 165 6.36 -13.49 -0.45
CA ASN A 165 7.23 -12.83 -1.42
C ASN A 165 6.94 -13.28 -2.85
N ALA A 166 6.69 -14.59 -3.08
CA ALA A 166 6.34 -15.07 -4.40
C ALA A 166 5.01 -14.50 -4.92
N GLU A 167 4.01 -14.30 -4.06
CA GLU A 167 2.75 -13.62 -4.41
C GLU A 167 3.02 -12.16 -4.80
N ILE A 168 3.78 -11.41 -4.00
CA ILE A 168 4.10 -10.00 -4.27
C ILE A 168 4.92 -9.85 -5.57
N VAL A 169 5.90 -10.73 -5.79
CA VAL A 169 6.69 -10.79 -7.04
C VAL A 169 5.78 -10.98 -8.24
N LEU A 170 4.82 -11.92 -8.14
CA LEU A 170 3.88 -12.20 -9.23
C LEU A 170 3.00 -10.97 -9.55
N ASP A 171 2.51 -10.27 -8.54
CA ASP A 171 1.70 -9.06 -8.75
C ASP A 171 2.51 -7.97 -9.49
N PHE A 172 3.76 -7.71 -9.10
CA PHE A 172 4.63 -6.76 -9.81
C PHE A 172 4.94 -7.22 -11.25
N GLN A 173 5.22 -8.50 -11.46
CA GLN A 173 5.46 -9.03 -12.80
C GLN A 173 4.24 -8.92 -13.72
N ILE A 174 3.04 -9.16 -13.19
CA ILE A 174 1.80 -8.98 -13.94
C ILE A 174 1.61 -7.49 -14.27
N ALA A 175 1.83 -6.58 -13.30
CA ALA A 175 1.75 -5.15 -13.53
C ALA A 175 2.71 -4.71 -14.64
N GLU A 176 3.98 -5.13 -14.58
CA GLU A 176 4.97 -4.86 -15.62
C GLU A 176 4.55 -5.38 -17.01
N ALA A 177 4.05 -6.61 -17.08
CA ALA A 177 3.58 -7.20 -18.33
C ALA A 177 2.40 -6.41 -18.93
N VAL A 178 1.49 -5.92 -18.10
CA VAL A 178 0.37 -5.06 -18.54
C VAL A 178 0.89 -3.72 -19.03
N VAL A 179 1.83 -3.08 -18.34
CA VAL A 179 2.47 -1.83 -18.78
C VAL A 179 3.11 -2.02 -20.15
N GLN A 180 3.90 -3.08 -20.34
CA GLN A 180 4.57 -3.39 -21.61
C GLN A 180 3.56 -3.63 -22.76
N SER A 181 2.44 -4.29 -22.47
CA SER A 181 1.44 -4.61 -23.49
C SER A 181 0.53 -3.45 -23.84
N SER A 182 0.18 -2.60 -22.88
CA SER A 182 -0.71 -1.45 -23.08
C SER A 182 0.02 -0.23 -23.66
N GLY A 183 1.31 -0.08 -23.34
CA GLY A 183 2.14 1.04 -23.79
C GLY A 183 1.67 2.40 -23.24
N HIS A 184 0.87 2.44 -22.16
CA HIS A 184 0.45 3.70 -21.57
C HIS A 184 1.65 4.42 -20.93
N ALA A 185 1.59 5.75 -20.92
CA ALA A 185 2.59 6.60 -20.31
C ALA A 185 1.86 7.80 -19.71
N LEU A 186 1.34 7.64 -18.50
CA LEU A 186 0.63 8.68 -17.76
C LEU A 186 1.57 9.35 -16.76
N THR A 187 1.41 10.65 -16.60
CA THR A 187 1.97 11.38 -15.48
C THR A 187 1.01 11.35 -14.29
N ALA A 188 1.53 11.17 -13.08
CA ALA A 188 0.74 11.07 -11.87
C ALA A 188 1.33 11.90 -10.73
N ILE A 189 0.47 12.35 -9.84
CA ILE A 189 0.82 12.86 -8.52
C ILE A 189 0.01 12.05 -7.50
N LEU A 190 0.67 11.58 -6.43
CA LEU A 190 -0.05 11.07 -5.27
C LEU A 190 -0.23 12.21 -4.26
N LEU A 191 -1.49 12.55 -3.98
CA LEU A 191 -1.90 13.56 -3.00
C LEU A 191 -2.28 12.87 -1.69
N ASP A 192 -1.42 13.02 -0.67
CA ASP A 192 -1.63 12.41 0.64
C ASP A 192 -2.47 13.29 1.58
N GLY A 193 -2.23 14.60 1.59
CA GLY A 193 -2.94 15.48 2.51
C GLY A 193 -2.99 16.94 2.09
N VAL A 194 -3.93 17.68 2.66
CA VAL A 194 -4.03 19.13 2.56
C VAL A 194 -3.59 19.80 3.87
N GLY A 195 -2.88 20.92 3.78
CA GLY A 195 -2.37 21.64 4.95
C GLY A 195 -1.10 21.03 5.53
N CYS A 196 -0.03 21.02 4.77
CA CYS A 196 1.24 20.44 5.18
C CYS A 196 2.07 21.39 6.04
N GLY A 197 2.68 20.88 7.13
CA GLY A 197 3.55 21.69 8.01
C GLY A 197 2.81 22.83 8.72
N GLY A 198 1.48 22.76 8.83
CA GLY A 198 0.65 23.82 9.40
C GLY A 198 0.33 24.96 8.42
N ASP A 199 0.75 24.86 7.17
CA ASP A 199 0.45 25.80 6.09
C ASP A 199 -0.72 25.24 5.24
N PRO A 200 -1.90 25.90 5.22
CA PRO A 200 -3.06 25.44 4.49
C PRO A 200 -2.88 25.49 2.97
N ASP A 201 -1.93 26.28 2.47
CA ASP A 201 -1.65 26.42 1.03
C ASP A 201 -0.64 25.37 0.53
N LYS A 202 -0.10 24.55 1.43
CA LYS A 202 0.79 23.44 1.09
C LYS A 202 0.07 22.11 1.16
N LEU A 203 0.42 21.23 0.25
CA LEU A 203 -0.10 19.88 0.17
C LEU A 203 1.02 18.86 0.37
N PHE A 204 0.67 17.75 0.99
CA PHE A 204 1.58 16.64 1.23
C PHE A 204 1.45 15.65 0.08
N VAL A 205 2.57 15.41 -0.61
CA VAL A 205 2.61 14.61 -1.84
C VAL A 205 3.64 13.49 -1.72
N GLY A 206 3.41 12.41 -2.48
CA GLY A 206 4.37 11.32 -2.59
C GLY A 206 5.61 11.74 -3.37
N ALA A 207 6.79 11.62 -2.74
CA ALA A 207 8.09 11.96 -3.28
C ALA A 207 8.84 10.75 -3.86
N GLY A 208 10.13 10.90 -4.20
CA GLY A 208 10.88 9.92 -4.99
C GLY A 208 11.39 8.70 -4.25
N ALA A 209 11.65 8.80 -2.93
CA ALA A 209 12.36 7.74 -2.21
C ALA A 209 11.45 6.65 -1.63
N GLY A 210 10.14 6.90 -1.50
CA GLY A 210 9.20 6.01 -0.80
C GLY A 210 8.51 4.99 -1.70
N SER A 211 7.67 4.18 -1.07
CA SER A 211 6.81 3.18 -1.71
C SER A 211 5.83 3.78 -2.72
N VAL A 212 5.46 5.06 -2.56
CA VAL A 212 4.63 5.77 -3.52
C VAL A 212 5.27 5.77 -4.91
N ASN A 213 6.55 6.17 -4.99
CA ASN A 213 7.26 6.18 -6.27
C ASN A 213 7.44 4.75 -6.82
N LEU A 214 7.65 3.76 -5.96
CA LEU A 214 7.72 2.35 -6.34
C LEU A 214 6.43 1.90 -7.05
N ILE A 215 5.27 2.08 -6.42
CA ILE A 215 3.99 1.58 -6.96
C ILE A 215 3.55 2.34 -8.22
N LEU A 216 3.78 3.66 -8.28
CA LEU A 216 3.49 4.45 -9.49
C LEU A 216 4.37 4.01 -10.65
N THR A 217 5.67 3.83 -10.42
CA THR A 217 6.62 3.38 -11.45
C THR A 217 6.27 1.96 -11.93
N ALA A 218 5.98 1.04 -11.00
CA ALA A 218 5.56 -0.32 -11.35
C ALA A 218 4.24 -0.34 -12.15
N ALA A 219 3.37 0.65 -11.94
CA ALA A 219 2.15 0.85 -12.72
C ALA A 219 2.38 1.59 -14.05
N GLY A 220 3.62 1.86 -14.46
CA GLY A 220 3.94 2.59 -15.70
C GLY A 220 3.55 4.06 -15.67
N MET A 221 3.38 4.64 -14.49
CA MET A 221 3.10 6.05 -14.28
C MET A 221 4.37 6.80 -13.91
N THR A 222 4.55 8.01 -14.45
CA THR A 222 5.64 8.90 -14.05
C THR A 222 5.19 9.76 -12.88
N ASN A 223 5.81 9.56 -11.71
CA ASN A 223 5.60 10.46 -10.58
C ASN A 223 6.24 11.82 -10.87
N LEU A 224 5.43 12.89 -10.95
CA LEU A 224 5.92 14.24 -11.25
C LEU A 224 6.76 14.85 -10.12
N PHE A 225 6.76 14.23 -8.94
CA PHE A 225 7.56 14.64 -7.78
C PHE A 225 8.64 13.60 -7.40
N ALA A 226 9.06 12.78 -8.35
CA ALA A 226 10.12 11.78 -8.13
C ALA A 226 11.47 12.39 -7.76
N ASP A 227 11.72 13.65 -8.11
CA ASP A 227 12.97 14.35 -7.79
C ASP A 227 12.99 14.96 -6.37
N LEU A 228 11.85 14.96 -5.66
CA LEU A 228 11.81 15.41 -4.27
C LEU A 228 12.45 14.37 -3.35
N GLU A 229 13.18 14.84 -2.35
CA GLU A 229 13.82 13.98 -1.35
C GLU A 229 12.80 13.35 -0.40
N GLY A 230 13.14 12.16 0.11
CA GLY A 230 12.30 11.44 1.06
C GLY A 230 11.13 10.68 0.43
N SER A 231 10.28 10.14 1.28
CA SER A 231 9.09 9.38 0.85
C SER A 231 7.89 10.28 0.52
N TYR A 232 7.82 11.43 1.18
CA TYR A 232 6.78 12.45 1.05
C TYR A 232 7.40 13.82 1.25
N ASP A 233 6.80 14.86 0.64
CA ASP A 233 7.22 16.25 0.84
C ASP A 233 6.04 17.21 0.76
N CYS A 234 6.24 18.44 1.26
CA CYS A 234 5.28 19.54 1.21
C CYS A 234 5.51 20.42 -0.02
N VAL A 235 4.54 20.52 -0.89
CA VAL A 235 4.60 21.40 -2.06
C VAL A 235 3.48 22.45 -2.04
N ASN A 236 3.71 23.60 -2.67
CA ASN A 236 2.66 24.61 -2.82
C ASN A 236 1.56 24.11 -3.77
N ALA A 237 0.32 24.49 -3.52
CA ALA A 237 -0.81 24.17 -4.38
C ALA A 237 -0.56 24.58 -5.86
N SER A 238 0.06 25.75 -6.09
CA SER A 238 0.42 26.22 -7.43
C SER A 238 1.38 25.24 -8.15
N THR A 239 2.32 24.62 -7.43
CA THR A 239 3.26 23.66 -8.02
C THR A 239 2.54 22.43 -8.59
N ILE A 240 1.50 21.94 -7.92
CA ILE A 240 0.67 20.83 -8.41
C ILE A 240 -0.15 21.25 -9.61
N ILE A 241 -0.77 22.44 -9.55
CA ILE A 241 -1.56 23.01 -10.65
C ILE A 241 -0.70 23.19 -11.90
N ASP A 242 0.51 23.74 -11.76
CA ASP A 242 1.44 23.96 -12.85
C ASP A 242 2.01 22.65 -13.43
N ALA A 243 2.18 21.63 -12.61
CA ALA A 243 2.62 20.30 -13.03
C ALA A 243 1.58 19.57 -13.88
N ASN A 244 0.30 19.85 -13.70
CA ASN A 244 -0.83 19.37 -14.50
C ASN A 244 -0.77 17.86 -14.83
N PRO A 245 -0.89 16.97 -13.83
CA PRO A 245 -0.81 15.53 -14.04
C PRO A 245 -1.93 15.01 -14.95
N ASP A 246 -1.69 13.87 -15.60
CA ASP A 246 -2.74 13.14 -16.31
C ASP A 246 -3.76 12.54 -15.35
N VAL A 247 -3.28 11.98 -14.23
CA VAL A 247 -4.13 11.42 -13.16
C VAL A 247 -3.67 11.92 -11.80
N LEU A 248 -4.64 12.09 -10.89
CA LEU A 248 -4.39 12.36 -9.49
C LEU A 248 -4.75 11.14 -8.65
N VAL A 249 -3.74 10.57 -7.98
CA VAL A 249 -3.94 9.47 -7.03
C VAL A 249 -4.14 10.08 -5.65
N ILE A 250 -5.35 9.94 -5.10
CA ILE A 250 -5.78 10.62 -3.86
C ILE A 250 -5.83 9.59 -2.73
N VAL A 251 -5.06 9.83 -1.69
CA VAL A 251 -5.01 8.95 -0.52
C VAL A 251 -6.30 9.06 0.29
N GLU A 252 -6.88 7.91 0.62
CA GLU A 252 -7.93 7.77 1.63
C GLU A 252 -7.29 7.43 2.97
N ALA A 253 -7.49 8.27 3.97
CA ALA A 253 -7.00 8.06 5.32
C ALA A 253 -8.05 8.44 6.36
N SER A 254 -7.99 7.82 7.53
CA SER A 254 -8.96 8.05 8.60
C SER A 254 -8.91 9.47 9.18
N TRP A 255 -7.77 10.15 9.05
CA TRP A 255 -7.58 11.53 9.53
C TRP A 255 -7.81 12.58 8.44
N ASP A 256 -7.76 12.23 7.16
CA ASP A 256 -8.01 13.12 6.02
C ASP A 256 -8.54 12.30 4.83
N SER A 257 -9.85 12.32 4.64
CA SER A 257 -10.50 11.54 3.59
C SER A 257 -10.18 12.05 2.19
N ALA A 258 -10.20 11.16 1.22
CA ALA A 258 -10.02 11.53 -0.18
C ALA A 258 -11.09 12.55 -0.65
N LEU A 259 -12.33 12.45 -0.14
CA LEU A 259 -13.39 13.41 -0.45
C LEU A 259 -13.10 14.80 0.10
N ASN A 260 -12.44 14.94 1.26
CA ASN A 260 -12.04 16.25 1.78
C ASN A 260 -11.03 16.94 0.87
N LYS A 261 -10.11 16.19 0.27
CA LYS A 261 -9.12 16.69 -0.70
C LYS A 261 -9.82 17.16 -1.98
N ILE A 262 -10.84 16.43 -2.43
CA ILE A 262 -11.68 16.84 -3.56
C ILE A 262 -12.44 18.15 -3.24
N ASP A 263 -13.04 18.26 -2.05
CA ASP A 263 -13.69 19.50 -1.63
C ASP A 263 -12.73 20.69 -1.64
N TYR A 264 -11.50 20.50 -1.13
CA TYR A 264 -10.47 21.53 -1.14
C TYR A 264 -10.18 22.02 -2.57
N MET A 265 -9.97 21.10 -3.51
CA MET A 265 -9.69 21.45 -4.92
C MET A 265 -10.90 22.12 -5.58
N HIS A 266 -12.08 21.57 -5.45
CA HIS A 266 -13.29 22.05 -6.09
C HIS A 266 -13.89 23.32 -5.45
N ASN A 267 -13.31 23.79 -4.33
CA ASN A 267 -13.70 25.04 -3.67
C ASN A 267 -12.68 26.17 -3.84
N SER A 268 -11.78 26.07 -4.81
CA SER A 268 -10.76 27.06 -5.10
C SER A 268 -10.73 27.39 -6.59
N SER A 269 -10.81 28.69 -6.92
CA SER A 269 -10.81 29.16 -8.32
C SER A 269 -9.53 28.77 -9.08
N ALA A 270 -8.40 28.72 -8.39
CA ALA A 270 -7.11 28.31 -8.99
C ALA A 270 -7.15 26.84 -9.40
N TRP A 271 -7.64 25.97 -8.53
CA TRP A 271 -7.79 24.54 -8.81
C TRP A 271 -8.84 24.28 -9.88
N CYS A 272 -9.98 24.98 -9.83
CA CYS A 272 -11.04 24.87 -10.84
C CYS A 272 -10.58 25.16 -12.27
N ALA A 273 -9.54 25.99 -12.43
CA ALA A 273 -8.95 26.28 -13.73
C ALA A 273 -8.01 25.17 -14.24
N ALA A 274 -7.58 24.27 -13.37
CA ALA A 274 -6.65 23.21 -13.72
C ALA A 274 -7.33 22.11 -14.57
N PRO A 275 -6.76 21.72 -15.72
CA PRO A 275 -7.39 20.75 -16.63
C PRO A 275 -7.65 19.37 -15.98
N PHE A 276 -6.74 18.90 -15.12
CA PHE A 276 -6.92 17.60 -14.46
C PHE A 276 -8.04 17.62 -13.42
N VAL A 277 -8.33 18.76 -12.80
CA VAL A 277 -9.49 18.93 -11.90
C VAL A 277 -10.79 18.91 -12.70
N GLN A 278 -10.81 19.53 -13.88
CA GLN A 278 -11.97 19.54 -14.76
C GLN A 278 -12.27 18.15 -15.33
N ARG A 279 -11.24 17.36 -15.65
CA ARG A 279 -11.40 15.97 -16.11
C ARG A 279 -11.79 15.01 -14.99
N ALA A 280 -11.46 15.35 -13.74
CA ALA A 280 -11.66 14.52 -12.55
C ALA A 280 -11.11 13.09 -12.69
N ASP A 281 -9.94 12.94 -13.32
CA ASP A 281 -9.25 11.65 -13.42
C ASP A 281 -8.62 11.29 -12.05
N TYR A 282 -9.50 10.98 -11.10
CA TYR A 282 -9.15 10.72 -9.70
C TYR A 282 -9.18 9.24 -9.38
N ILE A 283 -8.05 8.73 -8.91
CA ILE A 283 -7.90 7.37 -8.41
C ILE A 283 -7.79 7.46 -6.89
N LYS A 284 -8.64 6.74 -6.16
CA LYS A 284 -8.56 6.63 -4.71
C LYS A 284 -7.65 5.47 -4.33
N ILE A 285 -6.71 5.72 -3.41
CA ILE A 285 -5.83 4.70 -2.85
C ILE A 285 -5.89 4.74 -1.31
N PRO A 286 -6.08 3.59 -0.62
CA PRO A 286 -5.90 3.54 0.82
C PRO A 286 -4.48 3.93 1.21
N PHE A 287 -4.31 4.69 2.31
CA PHE A 287 -2.98 5.06 2.80
C PHE A 287 -2.09 3.83 3.02
N SER A 288 -2.65 2.77 3.61
CA SER A 288 -1.94 1.51 3.86
C SER A 288 -1.47 0.80 2.57
N ALA A 289 -2.13 1.01 1.44
CA ALA A 289 -1.71 0.49 0.14
C ALA A 289 -0.57 1.32 -0.49
N SER A 290 -0.47 2.61 -0.14
CA SER A 290 0.61 3.50 -0.57
C SER A 290 1.86 3.42 0.33
N ALA A 291 1.70 2.96 1.56
CA ALA A 291 2.81 2.71 2.49
C ALA A 291 3.58 1.43 2.10
N LEU A 292 4.85 1.33 2.52
CA LEU A 292 5.64 0.12 2.27
C LEU A 292 5.05 -1.05 3.05
N GLY A 293 4.68 -2.11 2.33
CA GLY A 293 4.01 -3.25 2.94
C GLY A 293 3.63 -4.35 1.95
N PRO A 294 2.97 -5.40 2.44
CA PRO A 294 2.60 -6.57 1.63
C PRO A 294 1.54 -6.26 0.55
N ARG A 295 0.89 -5.08 0.61
CA ARG A 295 -0.10 -4.63 -0.38
C ARG A 295 0.52 -4.01 -1.64
N ASN A 296 1.83 -3.68 -1.65
CA ASN A 296 2.41 -2.87 -2.73
C ASN A 296 2.31 -3.52 -4.11
N GLY A 297 2.51 -4.85 -4.21
CA GLY A 297 2.32 -5.57 -5.48
C GLY A 297 0.89 -5.44 -5.99
N ALA A 298 -0.10 -5.74 -5.14
CA ALA A 298 -1.51 -5.60 -5.48
C ALA A 298 -1.90 -4.15 -5.79
N ALA A 299 -1.33 -3.16 -5.09
CA ALA A 299 -1.57 -1.74 -5.35
C ALA A 299 -1.02 -1.32 -6.72
N ALA A 300 0.19 -1.78 -7.09
CA ALA A 300 0.75 -1.54 -8.42
C ALA A 300 -0.12 -2.16 -9.52
N LEU A 301 -0.61 -3.39 -9.32
CA LEU A 301 -1.50 -4.08 -10.26
C LEU A 301 -2.85 -3.35 -10.43
N ASP A 302 -3.42 -2.85 -9.33
CA ASP A 302 -4.67 -2.08 -9.38
C ASP A 302 -4.44 -0.72 -10.08
N LEU A 303 -3.32 -0.03 -9.78
CA LEU A 303 -2.97 1.23 -10.43
C LEU A 303 -2.72 1.06 -11.94
N VAL A 304 -2.06 -0.01 -12.39
CA VAL A 304 -1.89 -0.27 -13.83
C VAL A 304 -3.23 -0.54 -14.51
N SER A 305 -4.15 -1.23 -13.83
CA SER A 305 -5.50 -1.45 -14.33
C SER A 305 -6.26 -0.13 -14.48
N ALA A 306 -6.11 0.79 -13.51
CA ALA A 306 -6.65 2.13 -13.58
C ALA A 306 -6.03 2.96 -14.74
N ALA A 307 -4.71 2.89 -14.94
CA ALA A 307 -4.02 3.56 -16.03
C ALA A 307 -4.50 3.09 -17.40
N VAL A 308 -4.67 1.78 -17.58
CA VAL A 308 -5.23 1.20 -18.83
C VAL A 308 -6.65 1.70 -19.04
N HIS A 309 -7.48 1.75 -17.98
CA HIS A 309 -8.85 2.28 -18.10
C HIS A 309 -8.86 3.74 -18.56
N VAL A 310 -8.07 4.61 -17.93
CA VAL A 310 -7.97 6.03 -18.29
C VAL A 310 -7.56 6.21 -19.76
N THR A 311 -6.62 5.39 -20.25
CA THR A 311 -6.09 5.53 -21.61
C THR A 311 -6.94 4.89 -22.69
N THR A 312 -7.67 3.81 -22.37
CA THR A 312 -8.36 2.98 -23.39
C THR A 312 -9.88 2.95 -23.22
N GLY A 313 -10.41 3.39 -22.06
CA GLY A 313 -11.82 3.22 -21.70
C GLY A 313 -12.21 1.77 -21.40
N ALA A 314 -11.24 0.87 -21.19
CA ALA A 314 -11.52 -0.54 -20.86
C ALA A 314 -12.35 -0.64 -19.56
N THR A 315 -13.40 -1.47 -19.58
CA THR A 315 -14.38 -1.53 -18.47
C THR A 315 -14.14 -2.65 -17.47
N THR A 316 -13.22 -3.56 -17.74
CA THR A 316 -12.91 -4.69 -16.85
C THR A 316 -11.76 -4.34 -15.93
N MET A 317 -12.10 -3.96 -14.70
CA MET A 317 -11.13 -3.74 -13.62
C MET A 317 -11.46 -4.70 -12.47
N ASN A 318 -10.42 -5.28 -11.91
CA ASN A 318 -10.54 -6.15 -10.74
C ASN A 318 -9.58 -5.64 -9.67
N PHE A 319 -10.04 -4.68 -8.88
CA PHE A 319 -9.26 -4.09 -7.81
C PHE A 319 -9.23 -5.00 -6.58
N GLN A 320 -8.04 -5.24 -6.04
CA GLN A 320 -7.82 -6.14 -4.91
C GLN A 320 -7.23 -5.46 -3.69
N SER A 321 -6.47 -4.37 -3.90
CA SER A 321 -5.78 -3.66 -2.82
C SER A 321 -6.61 -2.59 -2.12
N GLY A 322 -7.79 -2.28 -2.64
CA GLY A 322 -8.63 -1.15 -2.22
C GLY A 322 -8.34 0.13 -3.00
N VAL A 323 -7.44 0.11 -3.99
CA VAL A 323 -7.36 1.14 -5.03
C VAL A 323 -8.65 1.06 -5.84
N GLU A 324 -9.27 2.19 -6.12
CA GLU A 324 -10.50 2.26 -6.93
C GLU A 324 -10.70 3.64 -7.54
N PHE A 325 -11.56 3.73 -8.55
CA PHE A 325 -12.11 5.02 -8.95
C PHE A 325 -13.20 5.47 -7.99
N PHE A 326 -13.39 6.77 -7.91
CA PHE A 326 -14.57 7.30 -7.23
C PHE A 326 -15.82 6.96 -8.02
N ASP A 327 -16.93 6.71 -7.31
CA ASP A 327 -18.25 6.67 -7.95
C ASP A 327 -18.55 8.05 -8.54
N PRO A 328 -18.78 8.17 -9.86
CA PRO A 328 -19.06 9.44 -10.50
C PRO A 328 -20.26 10.18 -9.90
N THR A 329 -21.28 9.43 -9.46
CA THR A 329 -22.47 10.05 -8.85
C THR A 329 -22.14 10.68 -7.49
N VAL A 330 -21.26 10.04 -6.70
CA VAL A 330 -20.77 10.58 -5.44
C VAL A 330 -19.99 11.87 -5.67
N LEU A 331 -19.12 11.92 -6.70
CA LEU A 331 -18.35 13.12 -7.02
C LEU A 331 -19.24 14.27 -7.48
N VAL A 332 -20.23 14.01 -8.35
CA VAL A 332 -21.19 15.01 -8.80
C VAL A 332 -21.99 15.57 -7.63
N ASP A 333 -22.55 14.70 -6.79
CA ASP A 333 -23.32 15.12 -5.62
C ASP A 333 -22.45 15.90 -4.64
N ARG A 334 -21.23 15.46 -4.41
CA ARG A 334 -20.28 16.11 -3.49
C ARG A 334 -19.89 17.50 -3.93
N THR A 335 -19.62 17.69 -5.22
CA THR A 335 -19.16 18.95 -5.77
C THR A 335 -20.31 19.91 -6.18
N ALA A 336 -21.56 19.47 -6.16
CA ALA A 336 -22.70 20.20 -6.66
C ALA A 336 -22.86 21.64 -6.10
N ASN A 337 -22.42 21.87 -4.86
CA ASN A 337 -22.50 23.15 -4.18
C ASN A 337 -21.12 23.82 -4.00
N LEU A 338 -20.07 23.28 -4.63
CA LEU A 338 -18.73 23.86 -4.59
C LEU A 338 -18.52 24.84 -5.76
N LEU A 339 -17.39 25.50 -5.78
CA LEU A 339 -17.10 26.54 -6.76
C LEU A 339 -17.03 26.01 -8.20
N CYS A 340 -16.53 24.79 -8.39
CA CYS A 340 -16.51 24.11 -9.68
C CYS A 340 -17.17 22.71 -9.57
N PRO A 341 -18.49 22.65 -9.71
CA PRO A 341 -19.21 21.40 -9.69
C PRO A 341 -18.82 20.55 -10.90
N LEU A 342 -18.75 19.24 -10.68
CA LEU A 342 -18.53 18.26 -11.75
C LEU A 342 -19.85 17.90 -12.43
N ALA A 343 -19.77 17.54 -13.70
CA ALA A 343 -20.85 16.89 -14.43
C ALA A 343 -20.40 15.50 -14.90
N LEU A 344 -21.31 14.55 -15.05
CA LEU A 344 -20.98 13.20 -15.50
C LEU A 344 -20.27 13.18 -16.87
N THR A 345 -20.57 14.18 -17.71
CA THR A 345 -19.96 14.35 -19.04
C THR A 345 -18.50 14.80 -19.02
N ASP A 346 -18.04 15.33 -17.90
CA ASP A 346 -16.69 15.89 -17.77
C ASP A 346 -15.67 14.83 -17.31
N MET A 347 -16.15 13.71 -16.77
CA MET A 347 -15.31 12.66 -16.20
C MET A 347 -14.89 11.65 -17.25
N SER A 348 -13.58 11.55 -17.53
CA SER A 348 -13.05 10.65 -18.55
C SER A 348 -13.17 9.16 -18.17
N TYR A 349 -13.14 8.85 -16.86
CA TYR A 349 -13.31 7.48 -16.36
C TYR A 349 -14.74 7.15 -15.97
N SER A 350 -15.68 8.08 -16.11
CA SER A 350 -17.09 7.81 -15.84
C SER A 350 -17.58 6.75 -16.84
N GLY A 351 -17.29 5.50 -16.52
CA GLY A 351 -17.91 4.34 -17.14
C GLY A 351 -19.40 4.20 -16.78
N VAL A 352 -20.13 5.32 -16.77
CA VAL A 352 -21.57 5.25 -17.00
C VAL A 352 -21.66 4.72 -18.43
N ALA A 353 -21.78 3.40 -18.54
CA ALA A 353 -22.30 2.81 -19.73
C ALA A 353 -23.52 3.66 -20.12
N SER A 354 -23.36 4.55 -21.09
CA SER A 354 -24.48 4.86 -21.96
C SER A 354 -25.05 3.48 -22.23
N SER A 355 -26.27 3.24 -21.73
CA SER A 355 -27.00 2.00 -22.00
C SER A 355 -26.64 1.58 -23.42
N PRO A 356 -26.11 0.34 -23.62
CA PRO A 356 -25.68 -0.06 -24.95
C PRO A 356 -26.82 0.33 -25.90
N PRO A 357 -26.53 0.95 -27.05
CA PRO A 357 -27.57 1.24 -28.02
C PRO A 357 -28.34 -0.07 -28.18
N PRO A 358 -29.68 -0.04 -28.30
CA PRO A 358 -30.46 -1.25 -28.43
C PRO A 358 -29.77 -2.11 -29.48
N VAL A 359 -29.36 -3.29 -29.07
CA VAL A 359 -28.72 -4.29 -29.97
C VAL A 359 -29.76 -4.54 -31.03
N GLU A 360 -29.57 -3.95 -32.22
CA GLU A 360 -30.18 -4.48 -33.39
C GLU A 360 -29.70 -5.94 -33.49
N SER A 361 -30.62 -6.84 -33.34
CA SER A 361 -30.40 -8.27 -33.48
C SER A 361 -29.96 -8.57 -34.94
N GLY A 362 -28.68 -8.38 -35.18
CA GLY A 362 -27.98 -8.88 -36.34
C GLY A 362 -27.33 -10.19 -35.93
N ASP A 363 -27.94 -11.29 -36.36
CA ASP A 363 -27.33 -12.62 -36.34
C ASP A 363 -26.00 -12.57 -37.09
N ASN A 364 -24.88 -12.58 -36.35
CA ASN A 364 -23.57 -13.08 -36.84
C ASN A 364 -22.71 -13.40 -35.63
N ASP A 365 -22.85 -14.63 -35.15
CA ASP A 365 -22.02 -15.28 -34.12
C ASP A 365 -20.66 -15.72 -34.69
N ASP A 366 -19.90 -14.84 -35.29
CA ASP A 366 -18.51 -15.16 -35.64
C ASP A 366 -17.55 -14.49 -34.65
N MET A 367 -17.10 -15.29 -33.62
CA MET A 367 -15.97 -14.88 -32.80
C MET A 367 -14.76 -14.56 -33.70
N PRO A 368 -14.07 -13.42 -33.44
CA PRO A 368 -12.86 -13.11 -34.21
C PRO A 368 -11.84 -14.24 -34.07
N GLY A 369 -11.18 -14.62 -35.15
CA GLY A 369 -10.32 -15.81 -35.24
C GLY A 369 -9.21 -15.89 -34.19
N TRP A 370 -8.79 -14.75 -33.59
CA TRP A 370 -7.85 -14.71 -32.45
C TRP A 370 -8.48 -15.20 -31.14
N GLY A 371 -9.79 -15.01 -30.94
CA GLY A 371 -10.49 -15.49 -29.72
C GLY A 371 -10.54 -17.01 -29.70
N VAL A 372 -10.75 -17.65 -30.84
CA VAL A 372 -10.69 -19.12 -30.98
C VAL A 372 -9.27 -19.63 -30.72
N ALA A 373 -8.25 -18.92 -31.21
CA ALA A 373 -6.85 -19.29 -30.97
C ALA A 373 -6.47 -19.24 -29.49
N VAL A 374 -6.91 -18.22 -28.75
CA VAL A 374 -6.65 -18.11 -27.30
C VAL A 374 -7.33 -19.24 -26.54
N ILE A 375 -8.59 -19.56 -26.85
CA ILE A 375 -9.32 -20.67 -26.20
C ILE A 375 -8.61 -22.01 -26.48
N VAL A 376 -8.14 -22.23 -27.68
CA VAL A 376 -7.41 -23.45 -28.04
C VAL A 376 -6.08 -23.54 -27.30
N VAL A 377 -5.32 -22.45 -27.20
CA VAL A 377 -4.04 -22.43 -26.45
C VAL A 377 -4.26 -22.70 -24.97
N VAL A 378 -5.26 -22.06 -24.35
CA VAL A 378 -5.59 -22.29 -22.94
C VAL A 378 -6.04 -23.73 -22.70
N ALA A 379 -6.87 -24.28 -23.59
CA ALA A 379 -7.32 -25.68 -23.50
C ALA A 379 -6.17 -26.68 -23.63
N VAL A 380 -5.22 -26.42 -24.55
CA VAL A 380 -4.02 -27.26 -24.74
C VAL A 380 -3.11 -27.20 -23.51
N LEU A 381 -2.88 -26.01 -22.94
CA LEU A 381 -2.10 -25.86 -21.71
C LEU A 381 -2.76 -26.58 -20.54
N PHE A 382 -4.07 -26.45 -20.39
CA PHE A 382 -4.82 -27.16 -19.32
C PHE A 382 -4.72 -28.68 -19.47
N LEU A 383 -4.85 -29.22 -20.69
CA LEU A 383 -4.70 -30.63 -20.94
C LEU A 383 -3.26 -31.12 -20.68
N ALA A 384 -2.25 -30.32 -21.01
CA ALA A 384 -0.85 -30.65 -20.71
C ALA A 384 -0.58 -30.71 -19.19
N VAL A 385 -1.07 -29.73 -18.43
CA VAL A 385 -0.97 -29.73 -16.95
C VAL A 385 -1.71 -30.93 -16.35
N LEU A 386 -2.89 -31.24 -16.82
CA LEU A 386 -3.67 -32.37 -16.37
C LEU A 386 -2.96 -33.71 -16.68
N ALA A 387 -2.41 -33.86 -17.88
CA ALA A 387 -1.64 -35.05 -18.26
C ALA A 387 -0.38 -35.21 -17.39
N PHE A 388 0.30 -34.11 -17.10
CA PHE A 388 1.46 -34.11 -16.20
C PHE A 388 1.07 -34.52 -14.76
N ALA A 389 -0.02 -33.98 -14.22
CA ALA A 389 -0.52 -34.32 -12.90
C ALA A 389 -0.92 -35.80 -12.82
N ILE A 390 -1.57 -36.34 -13.86
CA ILE A 390 -1.91 -37.77 -13.94
C ILE A 390 -0.65 -38.65 -14.01
N ALA A 391 0.36 -38.23 -14.80
CA ALA A 391 1.62 -38.97 -14.90
C ALA A 391 2.35 -39.00 -13.55
N MET A 392 2.38 -37.88 -12.81
CA MET A 392 2.94 -37.81 -11.46
C MET A 392 2.20 -38.74 -10.49
N TYR A 393 0.87 -38.69 -10.47
CA TYR A 393 0.04 -39.56 -9.62
C TYR A 393 0.28 -41.05 -9.93
N LEU A 394 0.40 -41.41 -11.21
CA LEU A 394 0.67 -42.79 -11.60
C LEU A 394 2.09 -43.25 -11.25
N ALA A 395 3.07 -42.34 -11.31
CA ALA A 395 4.44 -42.62 -10.90
C ALA A 395 4.53 -42.86 -9.38
N GLU A 396 3.90 -42.03 -8.59
CA GLU A 396 3.80 -42.23 -7.13
C GLU A 396 3.11 -43.55 -6.76
N LYS A 397 2.01 -43.88 -7.43
CA LYS A 397 1.28 -45.14 -7.18
C LYS A 397 2.11 -46.38 -7.57
N ARG A 398 3.10 -46.25 -8.43
CA ARG A 398 4.04 -47.34 -8.84
C ARG A 398 5.27 -47.36 -7.95
N GLY A 399 5.39 -46.53 -6.90
CA GLY A 399 6.53 -46.49 -6.00
C GLY A 399 7.79 -45.88 -6.63
N ALA A 400 7.66 -45.10 -7.72
CA ALA A 400 8.72 -44.37 -8.37
C ALA A 400 8.44 -42.86 -8.29
N PRO A 401 8.64 -42.22 -7.12
CA PRO A 401 8.33 -40.80 -6.95
C PRO A 401 9.23 -39.95 -7.85
N ILE A 402 8.63 -38.99 -8.55
CA ILE A 402 9.34 -38.04 -9.43
C ILE A 402 10.11 -37.02 -8.58
N PHE A 403 9.61 -36.73 -7.37
CA PHE A 403 10.30 -35.87 -6.40
C PHE A 403 10.79 -36.73 -5.24
N VAL A 404 12.11 -36.74 -5.02
CA VAL A 404 12.73 -37.36 -3.84
C VAL A 404 12.88 -36.24 -2.80
N SER A 405 12.34 -36.45 -1.58
CA SER A 405 12.53 -35.47 -0.52
C SER A 405 14.00 -35.29 -0.17
N LEU A 406 14.44 -34.09 0.19
CA LEU A 406 15.82 -33.84 0.62
C LEU A 406 16.25 -34.74 1.82
N GLN A 407 15.30 -35.22 2.61
CA GLN A 407 15.54 -36.16 3.70
C GLN A 407 15.95 -37.55 3.20
N ASP A 408 15.38 -38.03 2.10
CA ASP A 408 15.72 -39.32 1.51
C ASP A 408 17.11 -39.32 0.89
N VAL A 409 17.55 -38.17 0.36
CA VAL A 409 18.90 -37.99 -0.16
C VAL A 409 19.98 -38.03 0.96
N GLN A 410 19.65 -37.51 2.15
CA GLN A 410 20.59 -37.53 3.29
C GLN A 410 20.72 -38.91 3.91
N VAL A 411 19.69 -39.73 3.87
CA VAL A 411 19.74 -41.13 4.37
C VAL A 411 20.56 -42.02 3.43
N ALA A 412 20.41 -41.83 2.11
CA ALA A 412 21.20 -42.60 1.12
C ALA A 412 22.70 -42.33 1.19
N ASN A 413 23.13 -41.15 1.60
CA ASN A 413 24.57 -40.79 1.76
C ASN A 413 25.20 -41.25 3.10
N LYS A 414 24.42 -41.85 4.00
CA LYS A 414 24.90 -42.37 5.30
C LYS A 414 25.05 -43.90 5.36
N ALA A 415 24.91 -44.61 4.24
CA ALA A 415 25.17 -46.05 4.23
C ALA A 415 26.71 -46.32 4.44
N PRO A 416 27.10 -47.15 5.39
CA PRO A 416 28.53 -47.43 5.64
C PRO A 416 29.10 -48.14 4.44
N GLN A 417 30.22 -47.62 3.94
CA GLN A 417 31.13 -48.40 3.08
C GLN A 417 31.70 -49.58 3.91
N ALA A 418 31.28 -50.76 3.57
CA ALA A 418 31.84 -52.01 4.08
C ALA A 418 33.09 -52.42 3.31
#